data_b4c86e2c86f109fb856d5000a0355e73
#
_entry.id   b4c86e2c86f109fb856d5000a0355e73
#
_cell.length_a   1.000
_cell.length_b   1.000
_cell.length_c   1.000
_cell.angle_alpha   90.00
_cell.angle_beta   90.00
_cell.angle_gamma   90.00
#
_symmetry.space_group_name_H-M   'P 1'
#
loop_
_entity.id
_entity.type
_entity.pdbx_description
1 polymer ?
#
loop_
_entity_poly.entity_id
_entity_poly.type
_entity_poly.pdbx_seq_one_letter_code
_entity_poly.pdbx_strand_id
1 'polypeptide(L)'
;MPLTPRYMMKGIHFITLVAPIVSAVEVAIPLTAPMGAASLLGNLVSLSIEQDRWTDWAGTTEPNTFFNNVLDNFVQITNTSSFVRIGADSEDHTDFSYDVEYAEDIFPPSSTIKPYPEATNITVGQGFYDIISHLPNGTQVQWGVNFRENNFTAVYLETVALMNAFSSPAVVEKNITLKFIEVGNEADLYRNNKGRNNSWNVQEYVSEWEHFAYNVSATANLSKSSYTKLIGAAFAESSHNNLTGFSPQAIFNLGILESPAGQLIETISQHHYSGSFCTGGGAVLQDLMTKSYIRGNISMFIPDIEATLAKGLKYILGETNSMSCHGAPNVSNTAGAALWLLDYTLYATQVGISRLHFHEGIGYKYNLVSARLSQCSATQSSYWQIQPTTLNYSILDGSPIAPLAPHVQPAYYAAIIAAEAIGSSGTTQAAEISIDENNVSGYAFYEYGSLSKAVFINTIAYFSGAGVRNSTHIDFSFTGTGHASNMMSVKTLKIGYASDTANLTWGGQTYETSDGRVSGPLFVDVLPISSGVDLQETEAILVTFL
;
A
#
# COMPACT_ATOMS: atom_id res chain seq x y z
N MET A 1 -77.03 -31.70 21.91
CA MET A 1 -75.90 -30.76 21.79
C MET A 1 -75.19 -31.04 20.46
N PRO A 2 -75.18 -30.13 19.49
CA PRO A 2 -74.57 -30.38 18.20
C PRO A 2 -73.08 -30.00 18.22
N LEU A 3 -72.25 -30.85 17.64
CA LEU A 3 -70.82 -30.68 17.43
C LEU A 3 -70.56 -29.72 16.25
N THR A 4 -69.84 -28.63 16.49
CA THR A 4 -69.37 -27.68 15.46
C THR A 4 -68.11 -28.23 14.82
N PRO A 5 -67.94 -28.17 13.49
CA PRO A 5 -66.71 -28.57 12.82
C PRO A 5 -65.66 -27.45 12.92
N ARG A 6 -64.41 -27.78 13.36
CA ARG A 6 -63.23 -26.95 13.31
C ARG A 6 -62.67 -26.92 11.85
N TYR A 7 -62.73 -25.78 11.21
CA TYR A 7 -62.00 -25.55 9.98
C TYR A 7 -60.50 -25.32 10.26
N MET A 8 -59.64 -26.20 9.74
CA MET A 8 -58.21 -25.98 9.68
C MET A 8 -57.88 -25.03 8.52
N MET A 9 -57.49 -23.80 8.83
CA MET A 9 -56.92 -22.89 7.84
C MET A 9 -55.53 -23.39 7.47
N LYS A 10 -55.31 -23.87 6.24
CA LYS A 10 -53.98 -24.10 5.67
C LYS A 10 -53.40 -22.74 5.31
N GLY A 11 -52.36 -22.32 6.03
CA GLY A 11 -51.58 -21.14 5.69
C GLY A 11 -50.88 -21.36 4.34
N ILE A 12 -51.19 -20.54 3.35
CA ILE A 12 -50.45 -20.46 2.09
C ILE A 12 -49.21 -19.64 2.40
N HIS A 13 -48.03 -20.27 2.42
CA HIS A 13 -46.77 -19.59 2.47
C HIS A 13 -46.45 -19.10 1.05
N PHE A 14 -46.54 -17.80 0.84
CA PHE A 14 -45.96 -17.17 -0.34
C PHE A 14 -44.42 -17.16 -0.20
N ILE A 15 -43.76 -17.99 -0.97
CA ILE A 15 -42.32 -17.87 -1.20
C ILE A 15 -42.16 -16.75 -2.23
N THR A 16 -41.78 -15.56 -1.77
CA THR A 16 -41.39 -14.46 -2.67
C THR A 16 -40.03 -14.84 -3.22
N LEU A 17 -39.97 -15.28 -4.46
CA LEU A 17 -38.72 -15.39 -5.20
C LEU A 17 -38.24 -13.96 -5.47
N VAL A 18 -37.22 -13.50 -4.77
CA VAL A 18 -36.52 -12.28 -5.10
C VAL A 18 -35.50 -12.64 -6.18
N ALA A 19 -35.73 -12.18 -7.40
CA ALA A 19 -34.76 -12.29 -8.49
C ALA A 19 -33.64 -11.24 -8.30
N PRO A 20 -32.39 -11.51 -8.69
CA PRO A 20 -31.35 -10.50 -8.69
C PRO A 20 -31.75 -9.32 -9.59
N ILE A 21 -31.45 -8.12 -9.12
CA ILE A 21 -31.57 -6.92 -9.95
C ILE A 21 -30.32 -6.84 -10.80
N VAL A 22 -30.46 -6.76 -12.12
CA VAL A 22 -29.38 -6.49 -13.07
C VAL A 22 -29.61 -5.08 -13.60
N SER A 23 -28.73 -4.13 -13.25
CA SER A 23 -28.62 -2.85 -13.94
C SER A 23 -27.72 -3.03 -15.17
N ALA A 24 -27.93 -2.26 -16.21
CA ALA A 24 -27.06 -2.26 -17.40
C ALA A 24 -26.46 -0.88 -17.61
N VAL A 25 -25.17 -0.83 -17.94
CA VAL A 25 -24.46 0.41 -18.24
C VAL A 25 -23.64 0.23 -19.52
N GLU A 26 -23.75 1.19 -20.43
CA GLU A 26 -22.89 1.26 -21.62
C GLU A 26 -21.61 1.99 -21.28
N VAL A 27 -20.47 1.38 -21.62
CA VAL A 27 -19.12 1.90 -21.34
C VAL A 27 -18.39 2.15 -22.66
N ALA A 28 -18.09 3.42 -22.93
CA ALA A 28 -17.36 3.84 -24.12
C ALA A 28 -15.85 3.94 -23.81
N ILE A 29 -15.04 3.08 -24.45
CA ILE A 29 -13.59 3.00 -24.21
C ILE A 29 -12.84 3.50 -25.44
N PRO A 30 -11.93 4.50 -25.32
CA PRO A 30 -11.07 4.89 -26.43
C PRO A 30 -10.14 3.75 -26.85
N LEU A 31 -9.99 3.51 -28.17
CA LEU A 31 -9.08 2.48 -28.70
C LEU A 31 -7.60 2.89 -28.60
N THR A 32 -7.33 4.18 -28.42
CA THR A 32 -5.98 4.72 -28.23
C THR A 32 -5.92 5.52 -26.93
N ALA A 33 -4.76 5.53 -26.29
CA ALA A 33 -4.55 6.26 -25.05
C ALA A 33 -4.97 7.72 -25.21
N PRO A 34 -5.90 8.22 -24.38
CA PRO A 34 -6.28 9.63 -24.42
C PRO A 34 -5.11 10.51 -23.96
N MET A 35 -5.13 11.78 -24.40
CA MET A 35 -4.19 12.77 -23.90
C MET A 35 -4.36 12.91 -22.38
N GLY A 36 -3.27 12.77 -21.65
CA GLY A 36 -3.29 12.80 -20.18
C GLY A 36 -3.43 11.43 -19.51
N ALA A 37 -3.51 10.33 -20.27
CA ALA A 37 -3.42 8.99 -19.69
C ALA A 37 -2.13 8.84 -18.86
N ALA A 38 -2.28 8.36 -17.63
CA ALA A 38 -1.19 8.26 -16.67
C ALA A 38 -0.20 7.14 -17.06
N SER A 39 1.09 7.46 -17.20
CA SER A 39 2.14 6.44 -17.38
C SER A 39 2.35 5.67 -16.09
N LEU A 40 2.32 4.34 -16.14
CA LEU A 40 2.38 3.48 -14.98
C LEU A 40 3.76 2.85 -14.81
N LEU A 41 4.19 2.75 -13.55
CA LEU A 41 5.38 1.98 -13.17
C LEU A 41 4.97 0.54 -12.86
N GLY A 42 5.78 -0.45 -13.22
CA GLY A 42 5.55 -1.86 -12.88
C GLY A 42 5.53 -2.11 -11.36
N ASN A 43 6.19 -1.25 -10.57
CA ASN A 43 6.18 -1.24 -9.11
C ASN A 43 5.33 -0.09 -8.53
N LEU A 44 4.18 0.20 -9.17
CA LEU A 44 3.21 1.19 -8.70
C LEU A 44 2.76 0.92 -7.26
N VAL A 45 2.44 -0.34 -6.97
CA VAL A 45 2.21 -0.82 -5.59
C VAL A 45 3.56 -1.23 -5.01
N SER A 46 3.95 -0.55 -3.96
CA SER A 46 5.19 -0.74 -3.21
C SER A 46 4.87 -0.92 -1.72
N LEU A 47 5.83 -1.31 -0.92
CA LEU A 47 5.62 -1.54 0.51
C LEU A 47 6.41 -0.51 1.34
N SER A 48 5.82 -0.06 2.44
CA SER A 48 6.47 0.72 3.50
C SER A 48 6.50 -0.12 4.77
N ILE A 49 7.67 -0.34 5.35
CA ILE A 49 7.90 -1.24 6.48
C ILE A 49 8.47 -0.45 7.65
N GLU A 50 7.90 -0.66 8.85
CA GLU A 50 8.45 -0.15 10.10
C GLU A 50 9.87 -0.67 10.35
N GLN A 51 10.80 0.20 10.72
CA GLN A 51 12.18 -0.18 11.02
C GLN A 51 12.28 -1.12 12.22
N ASP A 52 11.46 -0.91 13.25
CA ASP A 52 11.46 -1.73 14.47
C ASP A 52 11.14 -3.22 14.23
N ARG A 53 10.59 -3.53 13.05
CA ARG A 53 10.25 -4.89 12.62
C ARG A 53 11.00 -5.35 11.37
N TRP A 54 11.96 -4.55 10.92
CA TRP A 54 12.72 -4.87 9.71
C TRP A 54 13.36 -6.26 9.77
N THR A 55 13.89 -6.64 10.94
CA THR A 55 14.48 -7.97 11.17
C THR A 55 13.48 -9.13 11.00
N ASP A 56 12.19 -8.90 11.28
CA ASP A 56 11.13 -9.89 11.06
C ASP A 56 10.78 -10.04 9.57
N TRP A 57 10.81 -8.93 8.82
CA TRP A 57 10.53 -8.93 7.39
C TRP A 57 11.68 -9.47 6.55
N ALA A 58 12.91 -9.06 6.83
CA ALA A 58 14.09 -9.51 6.10
C ALA A 58 14.56 -10.90 6.53
N GLY A 59 14.38 -11.25 7.81
CA GLY A 59 15.07 -12.34 8.47
C GLY A 59 16.48 -11.94 8.94
N THR A 60 16.96 -12.47 10.05
CA THR A 60 18.28 -12.12 10.61
C THR A 60 19.39 -13.01 10.05
N THR A 61 19.41 -14.29 10.43
CA THR A 61 20.43 -15.27 10.00
C THR A 61 20.13 -15.88 8.63
N GLU A 62 18.85 -15.98 8.27
CA GLU A 62 18.37 -16.54 7.01
C GLU A 62 17.29 -15.63 6.42
N PRO A 63 17.25 -15.51 5.09
CA PRO A 63 16.21 -14.72 4.42
C PRO A 63 14.80 -15.19 4.75
N ASN A 64 13.87 -14.25 4.93
CA ASN A 64 12.45 -14.56 4.99
C ASN A 64 11.93 -14.94 3.60
N THR A 65 11.92 -16.23 3.30
CA THR A 65 11.54 -16.75 1.98
C THR A 65 10.10 -16.44 1.61
N PHE A 66 9.18 -16.38 2.58
CA PHE A 66 7.80 -15.99 2.33
C PHE A 66 7.71 -14.54 1.82
N PHE A 67 8.37 -13.61 2.50
CA PHE A 67 8.41 -12.20 2.10
C PHE A 67 9.06 -12.04 0.72
N ASN A 68 10.17 -12.72 0.48
CA ASN A 68 10.82 -12.72 -0.83
C ASN A 68 9.92 -13.25 -1.94
N ASN A 69 9.17 -14.31 -1.68
CA ASN A 69 8.25 -14.89 -2.65
C ASN A 69 7.11 -13.95 -3.03
N VAL A 70 6.54 -13.23 -2.04
CA VAL A 70 5.45 -12.28 -2.34
C VAL A 70 5.95 -11.06 -3.10
N LEU A 71 7.18 -10.59 -2.86
CA LEU A 71 7.81 -9.56 -3.68
C LEU A 71 8.11 -10.07 -5.10
N ASP A 72 8.64 -11.28 -5.23
CA ASP A 72 8.98 -11.88 -6.52
C ASP A 72 7.76 -12.15 -7.40
N ASN A 73 6.58 -12.42 -6.83
CA ASN A 73 5.35 -12.54 -7.61
C ASN A 73 5.06 -11.27 -8.44
N PHE A 74 5.30 -10.09 -7.90
CA PHE A 74 5.15 -8.83 -8.65
C PHE A 74 6.18 -8.72 -9.76
N VAL A 75 7.43 -9.10 -9.48
CA VAL A 75 8.52 -9.11 -10.48
C VAL A 75 8.18 -10.02 -11.65
N GLN A 76 7.65 -11.23 -11.38
CA GLN A 76 7.25 -12.18 -12.42
C GLN A 76 6.13 -11.65 -13.31
N ILE A 77 5.20 -10.85 -12.76
CA ILE A 77 4.07 -10.29 -13.50
C ILE A 77 4.51 -9.07 -14.32
N THR A 78 5.28 -8.15 -13.71
CA THR A 78 5.57 -6.84 -14.31
C THR A 78 6.94 -6.73 -14.95
N ASN A 79 7.81 -7.72 -14.76
CA ASN A 79 9.24 -7.68 -15.12
C ASN A 79 9.95 -6.42 -14.56
N THR A 80 9.45 -5.89 -13.45
CA THR A 80 9.98 -4.69 -12.78
C THR A 80 10.37 -5.06 -11.36
N SER A 81 11.57 -4.68 -10.94
CA SER A 81 12.06 -4.91 -9.59
C SER A 81 11.13 -4.29 -8.54
N SER A 82 10.91 -5.02 -7.45
CA SER A 82 10.14 -4.54 -6.30
C SER A 82 10.76 -3.27 -5.70
N PHE A 83 9.93 -2.47 -5.07
CA PHE A 83 10.37 -1.29 -4.33
C PHE A 83 9.88 -1.39 -2.88
N VAL A 84 10.79 -1.18 -1.92
CA VAL A 84 10.50 -1.27 -0.49
C VAL A 84 11.04 -0.01 0.20
N ARG A 85 10.19 0.65 0.98
CA ARG A 85 10.59 1.66 1.96
C ARG A 85 10.79 0.98 3.32
N ILE A 86 11.93 1.21 3.97
CA ILE A 86 12.22 0.81 5.33
C ILE A 86 12.39 2.12 6.12
N GLY A 87 11.44 2.38 7.03
CA GLY A 87 11.35 3.70 7.66
C GLY A 87 10.19 3.79 8.65
N ALA A 88 9.29 4.73 8.37
CA ALA A 88 8.07 5.04 9.11
C ALA A 88 8.32 5.65 10.51
N ASP A 89 7.35 5.57 11.45
CA ASP A 89 7.49 6.20 12.78
C ASP A 89 8.77 5.75 13.50
N SER A 90 9.12 4.50 13.34
CA SER A 90 10.27 3.88 14.01
C SER A 90 11.64 4.37 13.52
N GLU A 91 11.77 4.92 12.30
CA GLU A 91 13.06 5.51 11.88
C GLU A 91 13.47 6.69 12.75
N ASP A 92 12.51 7.46 13.23
CA ASP A 92 12.69 8.62 14.09
C ASP A 92 13.02 8.28 15.56
N HIS A 93 13.08 6.99 15.87
CA HIS A 93 13.46 6.43 17.18
C HIS A 93 14.70 5.54 17.10
N THR A 94 15.38 5.51 15.96
CA THR A 94 16.51 4.62 15.68
C THR A 94 17.84 5.33 15.95
N ASP A 95 18.74 4.65 16.68
CA ASP A 95 20.11 5.06 16.93
C ASP A 95 21.07 3.90 16.59
N PHE A 96 22.26 4.21 16.11
CA PHE A 96 23.28 3.20 15.80
C PHE A 96 24.24 2.94 16.98
N SER A 97 24.57 1.66 17.23
CA SER A 97 25.59 1.23 18.17
C SER A 97 26.47 0.12 17.61
N TYR A 98 27.78 0.22 17.81
CA TYR A 98 28.72 -0.85 17.48
C TYR A 98 28.62 -2.08 18.40
N ASP A 99 27.95 -1.95 19.55
CA ASP A 99 27.79 -3.02 20.55
C ASP A 99 26.56 -3.92 20.26
N VAL A 100 25.71 -3.52 19.30
CA VAL A 100 24.52 -4.25 18.88
C VAL A 100 24.79 -4.94 17.54
N GLU A 101 24.33 -6.18 17.39
CA GLU A 101 24.49 -6.93 16.12
C GLU A 101 23.38 -6.56 15.13
N TYR A 102 22.12 -6.71 15.53
CA TYR A 102 20.94 -6.39 14.70
C TYR A 102 20.16 -5.22 15.30
N ALA A 103 19.25 -5.49 16.23
CA ALA A 103 18.43 -4.49 16.88
C ALA A 103 18.12 -4.83 18.33
N GLU A 104 18.03 -3.80 19.18
CA GLU A 104 17.48 -3.82 20.53
C GLU A 104 16.35 -2.78 20.61
N ASP A 105 15.12 -3.27 20.80
CA ASP A 105 13.92 -2.46 20.68
C ASP A 105 13.21 -2.34 22.04
N ILE A 106 12.73 -1.14 22.36
CA ILE A 106 11.90 -0.87 23.53
C ILE A 106 10.50 -0.54 23.08
N PHE A 107 9.55 -1.43 23.37
CA PHE A 107 8.13 -1.26 23.03
C PHE A 107 7.33 -0.71 24.21
N PRO A 108 6.39 0.22 23.98
CA PRO A 108 5.45 0.61 25.01
C PRO A 108 4.43 -0.51 25.26
N PRO A 109 3.65 -0.44 26.37
CA PRO A 109 2.60 -1.40 26.62
C PRO A 109 1.59 -1.50 25.48
N SER A 110 1.23 -2.73 25.11
CA SER A 110 0.18 -2.97 24.12
C SER A 110 -1.19 -2.47 24.59
N SER A 111 -2.06 -2.15 23.64
CA SER A 111 -3.46 -1.78 23.89
C SER A 111 -4.39 -2.59 22.99
N THR A 112 -5.69 -2.50 23.23
CA THR A 112 -6.69 -3.14 22.35
C THR A 112 -6.74 -2.52 20.96
N ILE A 113 -6.30 -1.27 20.81
CA ILE A 113 -6.24 -0.58 19.52
C ILE A 113 -4.93 -0.88 18.83
N LYS A 114 -3.81 -0.80 19.58
CA LYS A 114 -2.45 -1.10 19.14
C LYS A 114 -1.89 -2.32 19.89
N PRO A 115 -2.25 -3.55 19.49
CA PRO A 115 -1.76 -4.76 20.16
C PRO A 115 -0.24 -4.99 19.94
N TYR A 116 0.30 -4.46 18.87
CA TYR A 116 1.72 -4.45 18.53
C TYR A 116 2.17 -3.01 18.27
N PRO A 117 2.40 -2.21 19.32
CA PRO A 117 2.80 -0.82 19.16
C PRO A 117 4.19 -0.72 18.53
N GLU A 118 4.47 0.40 17.92
CA GLU A 118 5.80 0.77 17.41
C GLU A 118 6.77 0.96 18.58
N ALA A 119 8.05 0.67 18.37
CA ALA A 119 9.09 0.88 19.37
C ALA A 119 9.31 2.37 19.64
N THR A 120 9.54 2.69 20.90
CA THR A 120 9.84 4.08 21.33
C THR A 120 11.34 4.38 21.41
N ASN A 121 12.17 3.36 21.29
CA ASN A 121 13.62 3.46 21.17
C ASN A 121 14.14 2.19 20.49
N ILE A 122 15.00 2.38 19.53
CA ILE A 122 15.58 1.31 18.70
C ILE A 122 17.07 1.55 18.62
N THR A 123 17.87 0.59 19.07
CA THR A 123 19.32 0.63 18.92
C THR A 123 19.74 -0.44 17.93
N VAL A 124 20.37 -0.05 16.83
CA VAL A 124 20.71 -0.97 15.73
C VAL A 124 22.22 -1.06 15.52
N GLY A 125 22.67 -2.24 15.03
CA GLY A 125 24.04 -2.46 14.63
C GLY A 125 24.20 -2.61 13.11
N GLN A 126 25.42 -2.91 12.65
CA GLN A 126 25.72 -3.08 11.23
C GLN A 126 24.88 -4.21 10.60
N GLY A 127 24.66 -5.33 11.32
CA GLY A 127 23.86 -6.46 10.85
C GLY A 127 22.42 -6.09 10.48
N PHE A 128 21.84 -5.09 11.14
CA PHE A 128 20.51 -4.56 10.82
C PHE A 128 20.43 -4.00 9.38
N TYR A 129 21.50 -3.36 8.92
CA TYR A 129 21.60 -2.85 7.55
C TYR A 129 22.02 -3.95 6.58
N ASP A 130 22.90 -4.87 6.98
CA ASP A 130 23.46 -5.91 6.11
C ASP A 130 22.41 -6.93 5.66
N ILE A 131 21.35 -7.17 6.47
CA ILE A 131 20.24 -8.05 6.08
C ILE A 131 19.43 -7.54 4.88
N ILE A 132 19.69 -6.34 4.38
CA ILE A 132 19.16 -5.87 3.08
C ILE A 132 19.55 -6.84 1.95
N SER A 133 20.68 -7.51 2.10
CA SER A 133 21.14 -8.58 1.20
C SER A 133 20.18 -9.78 1.11
N HIS A 134 19.23 -9.90 2.04
CA HIS A 134 18.23 -10.95 2.04
C HIS A 134 17.10 -10.72 1.02
N LEU A 135 16.90 -9.49 0.58
CA LEU A 135 15.86 -9.15 -0.41
C LEU A 135 16.10 -9.82 -1.76
N PRO A 136 15.06 -9.95 -2.61
CA PRO A 136 15.17 -10.42 -3.98
C PRO A 136 16.12 -9.57 -4.82
N ASN A 137 16.71 -10.21 -5.85
CA ASN A 137 17.59 -9.53 -6.79
C ASN A 137 16.90 -8.32 -7.44
N GLY A 138 17.64 -7.22 -7.54
CA GLY A 138 17.19 -6.00 -8.20
C GLY A 138 16.27 -5.11 -7.34
N THR A 139 15.93 -5.51 -6.11
CA THR A 139 15.05 -4.70 -5.24
C THR A 139 15.60 -3.27 -5.10
N GLN A 140 14.72 -2.30 -5.29
CA GLN A 140 15.00 -0.89 -5.03
C GLN A 140 14.55 -0.54 -3.62
N VAL A 141 15.35 0.23 -2.92
CA VAL A 141 15.13 0.56 -1.51
C VAL A 141 15.08 2.07 -1.31
N GLN A 142 14.13 2.50 -0.51
CA GLN A 142 14.11 3.77 0.20
C GLN A 142 14.40 3.48 1.67
N TRP A 143 15.32 4.22 2.28
CA TRP A 143 15.68 4.05 3.67
C TRP A 143 15.54 5.35 4.43
N GLY A 144 14.82 5.30 5.57
CA GLY A 144 14.65 6.41 6.48
C GLY A 144 15.78 6.52 7.49
N VAL A 145 16.21 7.73 7.81
CA VAL A 145 17.19 8.04 8.87
C VAL A 145 16.62 9.03 9.85
N ASN A 146 17.00 8.88 11.11
CA ASN A 146 16.45 9.64 12.24
C ASN A 146 16.65 11.16 12.08
N PHE A 147 15.56 11.90 12.19
CA PHE A 147 15.57 13.36 12.22
C PHE A 147 14.94 13.91 13.51
N ARG A 148 13.98 13.16 14.07
CA ARG A 148 13.18 13.58 15.22
C ARG A 148 14.02 13.81 16.47
N GLU A 149 15.01 12.98 16.74
CA GLU A 149 15.84 13.08 17.94
C GLU A 149 16.85 14.23 17.88
N ASN A 150 16.94 14.96 16.76
CA ASN A 150 17.84 16.09 16.55
C ASN A 150 19.31 15.78 16.88
N ASN A 151 19.75 14.56 16.51
CA ASN A 151 21.05 14.03 16.84
C ASN A 151 21.90 13.81 15.57
N PHE A 152 22.79 14.76 15.25
CA PHE A 152 23.68 14.65 14.08
C PHE A 152 24.64 13.46 14.14
N THR A 153 25.01 13.00 15.34
CA THR A 153 25.88 11.83 15.47
C THR A 153 25.14 10.56 15.11
N ALA A 154 23.88 10.42 15.54
CA ALA A 154 23.04 9.29 15.19
C ALA A 154 22.88 9.18 13.67
N VAL A 155 22.35 10.22 13.01
CA VAL A 155 22.12 10.20 11.58
C VAL A 155 23.40 9.98 10.76
N TYR A 156 24.54 10.49 11.24
CA TYR A 156 25.84 10.23 10.62
C TYR A 156 26.20 8.75 10.68
N LEU A 157 26.11 8.12 11.87
CA LEU A 157 26.46 6.71 12.06
C LEU A 157 25.51 5.77 11.30
N GLU A 158 24.21 6.05 11.32
CA GLU A 158 23.21 5.35 10.52
C GLU A 158 23.52 5.43 9.02
N THR A 159 23.83 6.64 8.53
CA THR A 159 24.19 6.85 7.11
C THR A 159 25.46 6.07 6.74
N VAL A 160 26.47 6.05 7.60
CA VAL A 160 27.70 5.26 7.38
C VAL A 160 27.38 3.77 7.30
N ALA A 161 26.60 3.24 8.25
CA ALA A 161 26.22 1.83 8.29
C ALA A 161 25.38 1.44 7.05
N LEU A 162 24.45 2.30 6.67
CA LEU A 162 23.64 2.14 5.46
C LEU A 162 24.52 2.04 4.20
N MET A 163 25.45 2.97 4.03
CA MET A 163 26.33 2.98 2.86
C MET A 163 27.30 1.80 2.86
N ASN A 164 27.75 1.34 4.01
CA ASN A 164 28.55 0.12 4.13
C ASN A 164 27.76 -1.10 3.62
N ALA A 165 26.49 -1.26 4.06
CA ALA A 165 25.65 -2.36 3.62
C ALA A 165 25.42 -2.35 2.09
N PHE A 166 25.08 -1.19 1.51
CA PHE A 166 24.84 -1.08 0.06
C PHE A 166 26.11 -1.17 -0.80
N SER A 167 27.29 -1.03 -0.21
CA SER A 167 28.58 -1.27 -0.88
C SER A 167 29.09 -2.71 -0.70
N SER A 168 28.42 -3.53 0.11
CA SER A 168 28.83 -4.91 0.36
C SER A 168 28.71 -5.79 -0.89
N PRO A 169 29.61 -6.77 -1.09
CA PRO A 169 29.52 -7.68 -2.25
C PRO A 169 28.15 -8.38 -2.35
N ALA A 170 27.59 -8.82 -1.20
CA ALA A 170 26.32 -9.54 -1.16
C ALA A 170 25.13 -8.71 -1.71
N VAL A 171 25.12 -7.41 -1.47
CA VAL A 171 24.10 -6.49 -1.97
C VAL A 171 24.35 -6.13 -3.44
N VAL A 172 25.61 -5.84 -3.78
CA VAL A 172 26.00 -5.46 -5.15
C VAL A 172 25.78 -6.60 -6.13
N GLU A 173 26.15 -7.84 -5.80
CA GLU A 173 25.95 -9.02 -6.65
C GLU A 173 24.47 -9.29 -6.94
N LYS A 174 23.59 -8.97 -6.01
CA LYS A 174 22.13 -9.06 -6.19
C LYS A 174 21.53 -7.86 -6.91
N ASN A 175 22.33 -6.84 -7.25
CA ASN A 175 21.85 -5.59 -7.82
C ASN A 175 20.73 -4.93 -6.98
N ILE A 176 20.78 -5.09 -5.65
CA ILE A 176 19.89 -4.37 -4.74
C ILE A 176 20.42 -2.95 -4.63
N THR A 177 19.55 -1.95 -4.78
CA THR A 177 19.98 -0.56 -4.91
C THR A 177 19.29 0.37 -3.93
N LEU A 178 20.06 1.24 -3.29
CA LEU A 178 19.53 2.35 -2.50
C LEU A 178 19.09 3.45 -3.48
N LYS A 179 17.77 3.57 -3.69
CA LYS A 179 17.23 4.59 -4.60
C LYS A 179 17.05 5.92 -3.89
N PHE A 180 16.56 5.88 -2.64
CA PHE A 180 16.30 7.08 -1.86
C PHE A 180 16.77 6.96 -0.42
N ILE A 181 17.25 8.09 0.14
CA ILE A 181 17.36 8.29 1.58
C ILE A 181 16.28 9.31 1.97
N GLU A 182 15.49 8.96 2.97
CA GLU A 182 14.49 9.81 3.59
C GLU A 182 15.06 10.36 4.90
N VAL A 183 14.88 11.64 5.18
CA VAL A 183 15.40 12.30 6.39
C VAL A 183 14.23 12.68 7.25
N GLY A 184 13.89 11.80 8.18
CA GLY A 184 12.78 11.92 9.13
C GLY A 184 11.41 11.60 8.55
N ASN A 185 10.54 11.12 9.43
CA ASN A 185 9.18 10.70 9.16
C ASN A 185 8.19 11.67 9.82
N GLU A 186 7.17 12.13 9.07
CA GLU A 186 6.03 12.90 9.59
C GLU A 186 6.43 14.09 10.48
N ALA A 187 7.41 14.87 10.02
CA ALA A 187 7.94 16.02 10.78
C ALA A 187 6.87 17.07 11.11
N ASP A 188 5.76 17.10 10.42
CA ASP A 188 4.59 17.91 10.72
C ASP A 188 3.89 17.49 12.03
N LEU A 189 4.12 16.28 12.53
CA LEU A 189 3.60 15.78 13.81
C LEU A 189 4.57 15.95 14.98
N TYR A 190 5.81 16.40 14.79
CA TYR A 190 6.83 16.48 15.85
C TYR A 190 6.44 17.36 17.02
N ARG A 191 5.65 18.41 16.82
CA ARG A 191 5.07 19.18 17.90
C ARG A 191 4.10 18.34 18.75
N ASN A 192 3.30 17.49 18.11
CA ASN A 192 2.26 16.71 18.78
C ASN A 192 2.84 15.52 19.54
N ASN A 193 3.88 14.90 18.99
CA ASN A 193 4.55 13.73 19.58
C ASN A 193 5.80 14.09 20.42
N LYS A 194 6.01 15.40 20.69
CA LYS A 194 7.10 15.96 21.51
C LYS A 194 8.51 15.80 20.91
N GLY A 195 8.63 15.54 19.63
CA GLY A 195 9.92 15.55 18.91
C GLY A 195 10.48 16.97 18.79
N ARG A 196 9.63 17.98 18.80
CA ARG A 196 9.99 19.40 18.81
C ARG A 196 9.11 20.17 19.79
N ASN A 197 9.48 21.40 20.08
CA ASN A 197 8.74 22.29 20.96
C ASN A 197 7.44 22.82 20.30
N ASN A 198 6.62 23.58 21.08
CA ASN A 198 5.33 24.07 20.60
C ASN A 198 5.42 25.15 19.50
N SER A 199 6.59 25.76 19.27
CA SER A 199 6.81 26.74 18.19
C SER A 199 7.13 26.08 16.85
N TRP A 200 7.38 24.77 16.81
CA TRP A 200 7.73 24.03 15.60
C TRP A 200 6.78 24.31 14.44
N ASN A 201 7.35 24.68 13.32
CA ASN A 201 6.64 25.12 12.12
C ASN A 201 7.43 24.77 10.85
N VAL A 202 6.82 24.93 9.69
CA VAL A 202 7.41 24.54 8.40
C VAL A 202 8.71 25.30 8.08
N GLN A 203 8.88 26.53 8.56
CA GLN A 203 10.12 27.29 8.32
C GLN A 203 11.28 26.73 9.15
N GLU A 204 11.04 26.35 10.41
CA GLU A 204 12.02 25.67 11.24
C GLU A 204 12.36 24.30 10.63
N TYR A 205 11.35 23.56 10.14
CA TYR A 205 11.56 22.31 9.42
C TYR A 205 12.52 22.47 8.26
N VAL A 206 12.26 23.40 7.33
CA VAL A 206 13.13 23.59 6.15
C VAL A 206 14.56 23.87 6.58
N SER A 207 14.75 24.77 7.55
CA SER A 207 16.09 25.13 8.04
C SER A 207 16.81 23.94 8.69
N GLU A 208 16.16 23.18 9.55
CA GLU A 208 16.79 22.00 10.20
C GLU A 208 17.01 20.86 9.20
N TRP A 209 16.00 20.57 8.36
CA TRP A 209 16.12 19.54 7.35
C TRP A 209 17.30 19.76 6.42
N GLU A 210 17.53 20.99 5.96
CA GLU A 210 18.67 21.33 5.10
C GLU A 210 20.00 20.95 5.75
N HIS A 211 20.16 21.17 7.07
CA HIS A 211 21.39 20.81 7.79
C HIS A 211 21.54 19.30 7.92
N PHE A 212 20.49 18.57 8.25
CA PHE A 212 20.52 17.11 8.36
C PHE A 212 20.74 16.46 6.99
N ALA A 213 19.99 16.87 5.98
CA ALA A 213 20.11 16.37 4.63
C ALA A 213 21.49 16.68 4.00
N TYR A 214 22.11 17.82 4.35
CA TYR A 214 23.49 18.09 3.97
C TYR A 214 24.47 17.10 4.62
N ASN A 215 24.33 16.82 5.91
CA ASN A 215 25.15 15.83 6.63
C ASN A 215 25.01 14.45 5.99
N VAL A 216 23.77 13.98 5.77
CA VAL A 216 23.47 12.71 5.09
C VAL A 216 24.09 12.66 3.70
N SER A 217 23.85 13.69 2.87
CA SER A 217 24.33 13.71 1.50
C SER A 217 25.85 13.76 1.41
N ALA A 218 26.51 14.48 2.31
CA ALA A 218 27.96 14.54 2.40
C ALA A 218 28.55 13.19 2.85
N THR A 219 27.96 12.55 3.86
CA THR A 219 28.37 11.23 4.37
C THR A 219 28.19 10.15 3.32
N ALA A 220 27.07 10.14 2.62
CA ALA A 220 26.77 9.20 1.54
C ALA A 220 27.43 9.59 0.20
N ASN A 221 28.21 10.67 0.15
CA ASN A 221 28.87 11.19 -1.04
C ASN A 221 27.90 11.38 -2.24
N LEU A 222 26.71 11.94 -1.97
CA LEU A 222 25.69 12.16 -2.99
C LEU A 222 26.01 13.40 -3.85
N SER A 223 25.62 13.31 -5.10
CA SER A 223 25.72 14.40 -6.08
C SER A 223 24.51 14.40 -7.03
N LYS A 224 24.38 15.40 -7.88
CA LYS A 224 23.34 15.43 -8.91
C LYS A 224 23.41 14.25 -9.89
N SER A 225 24.58 13.66 -10.09
CA SER A 225 24.79 12.48 -10.95
C SER A 225 24.64 11.14 -10.22
N SER A 226 24.53 11.13 -8.89
CA SER A 226 24.36 9.90 -8.12
C SER A 226 23.02 9.22 -8.44
N TYR A 227 23.00 7.89 -8.45
CA TYR A 227 21.77 7.11 -8.56
C TYR A 227 20.87 7.32 -7.34
N THR A 228 21.47 7.28 -6.14
CA THR A 228 20.78 7.56 -4.88
C THR A 228 20.44 9.04 -4.78
N LYS A 229 19.21 9.34 -4.38
CA LYS A 229 18.66 10.69 -4.22
C LYS A 229 18.03 10.86 -2.84
N LEU A 230 17.60 12.08 -2.53
CA LEU A 230 16.82 12.36 -1.34
C LEU A 230 15.31 12.37 -1.64
N ILE A 231 14.53 11.98 -0.66
CA ILE A 231 13.09 12.23 -0.59
C ILE A 231 12.88 13.55 0.16
N GLY A 232 11.96 14.36 -0.34
CA GLY A 232 11.53 15.58 0.35
C GLY A 232 10.17 15.40 1.00
N ALA A 233 9.91 16.15 2.05
CA ALA A 233 8.67 16.19 2.84
C ALA A 233 8.48 14.98 3.75
N ALA A 234 7.86 13.88 3.29
CA ALA A 234 7.40 12.77 4.12
C ALA A 234 6.42 13.21 5.24
N PHE A 235 5.45 14.08 4.89
CA PHE A 235 4.49 14.65 5.83
C PHE A 235 3.23 13.80 5.97
N ALA A 236 2.66 13.76 7.20
CA ALA A 236 1.43 13.05 7.56
C ALA A 236 0.14 13.77 7.12
N GLU A 237 0.17 14.61 6.08
CA GLU A 237 -1.01 15.34 5.59
C GLU A 237 -1.63 16.32 6.62
N SER A 238 -0.83 16.88 7.52
CA SER A 238 -1.37 17.82 8.52
C SER A 238 -1.86 19.13 7.91
N SER A 239 -1.44 19.48 6.69
CA SER A 239 -1.85 20.71 6.01
C SER A 239 -1.53 20.71 4.52
N HIS A 240 -2.43 21.33 3.72
CA HIS A 240 -2.20 21.70 2.32
C HIS A 240 -2.01 23.23 2.15
N ASN A 241 -1.78 23.96 3.23
CA ASN A 241 -1.58 25.40 3.17
C ASN A 241 -0.23 25.75 2.56
N ASN A 242 -0.25 26.57 1.52
CA ASN A 242 0.93 26.90 0.69
C ASN A 242 1.89 27.92 1.30
N LEU A 243 1.62 28.48 2.49
CA LEU A 243 2.46 29.50 3.13
C LEU A 243 3.00 29.06 4.49
N THR A 244 2.16 28.47 5.33
CA THR A 244 2.47 28.21 6.74
C THR A 244 2.24 26.76 7.15
N GLY A 245 1.70 25.93 6.25
CA GLY A 245 1.47 24.51 6.49
C GLY A 245 2.67 23.65 6.13
N PHE A 246 2.75 22.47 6.71
CA PHE A 246 3.67 21.44 6.26
C PHE A 246 3.13 20.84 4.97
N SER A 247 3.46 21.48 3.86
CA SER A 247 3.02 21.06 2.53
C SER A 247 4.16 21.22 1.51
N PRO A 248 4.16 20.45 0.42
CA PRO A 248 5.12 20.65 -0.68
C PRO A 248 5.17 22.08 -1.18
N GLN A 249 4.01 22.72 -1.34
CA GLN A 249 3.93 24.12 -1.78
C GLN A 249 4.67 25.07 -0.85
N ALA A 250 4.50 24.91 0.47
CA ALA A 250 5.12 25.79 1.47
C ALA A 250 6.64 25.60 1.51
N ILE A 251 7.15 24.37 1.49
CA ILE A 251 8.61 24.13 1.49
C ILE A 251 9.27 24.62 0.21
N PHE A 252 8.60 24.58 -0.95
CA PHE A 252 9.09 25.17 -2.18
C PHE A 252 9.15 26.70 -2.10
N ASN A 253 8.13 27.33 -1.51
CA ASN A 253 8.10 28.77 -1.29
C ASN A 253 9.18 29.24 -0.30
N LEU A 254 9.58 28.39 0.63
CA LEU A 254 10.67 28.62 1.58
C LEU A 254 12.08 28.34 0.98
N GLY A 255 12.14 27.86 -0.26
CA GLY A 255 13.40 27.71 -0.98
C GLY A 255 14.15 26.40 -0.71
N ILE A 256 13.51 25.36 -0.19
CA ILE A 256 14.17 24.09 0.13
C ILE A 256 15.00 23.53 -1.06
N LEU A 257 14.52 23.71 -2.31
CA LEU A 257 15.20 23.24 -3.52
C LEU A 257 16.40 24.10 -3.93
N GLU A 258 16.63 25.24 -3.28
CA GLU A 258 17.76 26.13 -3.55
C GLU A 258 19.01 25.72 -2.77
N SER A 259 18.83 24.96 -1.66
CA SER A 259 19.93 24.44 -0.86
C SER A 259 20.69 23.33 -1.59
N PRO A 260 21.99 23.10 -1.26
CA PRO A 260 22.78 22.01 -1.86
C PRO A 260 22.14 20.63 -1.69
N ALA A 261 21.56 20.34 -0.51
CA ALA A 261 20.89 19.08 -0.25
C ALA A 261 19.52 19.01 -0.96
N GLY A 262 18.76 20.11 -0.95
CA GLY A 262 17.47 20.17 -1.64
C GLY A 262 17.55 19.95 -3.15
N GLN A 263 18.68 20.30 -3.78
CA GLN A 263 18.95 20.00 -5.20
C GLN A 263 19.13 18.51 -5.48
N LEU A 264 19.23 17.66 -4.45
CA LEU A 264 19.28 16.20 -4.55
C LEU A 264 17.90 15.56 -4.39
N ILE A 265 16.87 16.32 -4.08
CA ILE A 265 15.48 15.82 -4.03
C ILE A 265 15.04 15.47 -5.46
N GLU A 266 14.61 14.23 -5.68
CA GLU A 266 14.01 13.76 -6.95
C GLU A 266 12.50 13.58 -6.81
N THR A 267 12.04 13.32 -5.58
CA THR A 267 10.67 12.91 -5.30
C THR A 267 10.18 13.57 -4.02
N ILE A 268 8.94 14.01 -4.02
CA ILE A 268 8.21 14.47 -2.84
C ILE A 268 7.30 13.35 -2.36
N SER A 269 7.30 13.13 -1.06
CA SER A 269 6.48 12.17 -0.34
C SER A 269 5.47 12.88 0.55
N GLN A 270 4.23 12.42 0.54
CA GLN A 270 3.28 12.66 1.62
C GLN A 270 2.67 11.33 2.03
N HIS A 271 2.12 11.27 3.25
CA HIS A 271 1.48 10.08 3.79
C HIS A 271 -0.02 10.30 3.82
N HIS A 272 -0.80 9.23 3.63
CA HIS A 272 -2.25 9.34 3.66
C HIS A 272 -2.91 8.04 4.13
N TYR A 273 -3.85 8.18 5.04
CA TYR A 273 -4.77 7.14 5.45
C TYR A 273 -6.20 7.59 5.17
N SER A 274 -7.00 6.76 4.50
CA SER A 274 -8.38 7.13 4.12
C SER A 274 -9.30 7.39 5.32
N GLY A 275 -8.88 6.99 6.52
CA GLY A 275 -9.56 7.28 7.78
C GLY A 275 -8.70 6.95 8.97
N SER A 276 -9.28 6.98 10.18
CA SER A 276 -8.55 6.74 11.42
C SER A 276 -9.31 5.77 12.32
N PHE A 277 -8.57 4.87 12.96
CA PHE A 277 -9.07 3.95 13.99
C PHE A 277 -8.43 4.22 15.37
N CYS A 278 -7.70 5.32 15.53
CA CYS A 278 -6.93 5.64 16.74
C CYS A 278 -7.79 5.76 18.02
N THR A 279 -9.09 5.98 17.90
CA THR A 279 -10.04 6.00 19.02
C THR A 279 -10.81 4.68 19.20
N GLY A 280 -10.54 3.67 18.37
CA GLY A 280 -11.20 2.36 18.42
C GLY A 280 -12.61 2.31 17.82
N GLY A 281 -12.97 3.27 16.96
CA GLY A 281 -14.31 3.30 16.33
C GLY A 281 -14.36 4.17 15.08
N GLY A 282 -15.53 4.24 14.45
CA GLY A 282 -15.82 5.14 13.33
C GLY A 282 -15.53 4.59 11.93
N ALA A 283 -14.90 3.43 11.79
CA ALA A 283 -14.62 2.82 10.49
C ALA A 283 -15.81 2.00 9.98
N VAL A 284 -16.30 2.31 8.77
CA VAL A 284 -17.39 1.60 8.09
C VAL A 284 -16.89 1.10 6.74
N LEU A 285 -17.01 -0.21 6.48
CA LEU A 285 -16.47 -0.83 5.27
C LEU A 285 -17.08 -0.28 3.99
N GLN A 286 -18.42 -0.07 3.94
CA GLN A 286 -19.07 0.50 2.76
C GLN A 286 -18.59 1.93 2.48
N ASP A 287 -18.37 2.74 3.51
CA ASP A 287 -17.87 4.11 3.33
C ASP A 287 -16.46 4.07 2.70
N LEU A 288 -15.58 3.20 3.21
CA LEU A 288 -14.24 2.99 2.66
C LEU A 288 -14.29 2.59 1.19
N MET A 289 -15.22 1.72 0.79
CA MET A 289 -15.36 1.22 -0.59
C MET A 289 -16.00 2.24 -1.53
N THR A 290 -16.66 3.28 -1.01
CA THR A 290 -17.46 4.23 -1.83
C THR A 290 -16.57 5.04 -2.77
N LYS A 291 -16.86 4.98 -4.08
CA LYS A 291 -16.10 5.65 -5.14
C LYS A 291 -15.89 7.15 -4.86
N SER A 292 -16.94 7.89 -4.48
CA SER A 292 -16.82 9.33 -4.19
C SER A 292 -15.95 9.62 -2.96
N TYR A 293 -15.94 8.72 -1.98
CA TYR A 293 -15.07 8.84 -0.80
C TYR A 293 -13.59 8.69 -1.19
N ILE A 294 -13.27 7.68 -2.00
CA ILE A 294 -11.91 7.46 -2.53
C ILE A 294 -11.43 8.67 -3.32
N ARG A 295 -12.29 9.20 -4.24
CA ARG A 295 -11.95 10.40 -5.04
C ARG A 295 -11.73 11.62 -4.15
N GLY A 296 -12.58 11.83 -3.14
CA GLY A 296 -12.44 12.93 -2.18
C GLY A 296 -11.11 12.89 -1.44
N ASN A 297 -10.75 11.73 -0.91
CA ASN A 297 -9.50 11.52 -0.17
C ASN A 297 -8.26 11.81 -1.02
N ILE A 298 -8.23 11.37 -2.26
CA ILE A 298 -7.06 11.58 -3.14
C ILE A 298 -7.03 12.99 -3.71
N SER A 299 -8.18 13.57 -4.05
CA SER A 299 -8.23 14.88 -4.73
C SER A 299 -7.72 16.04 -3.88
N MET A 300 -7.68 15.91 -2.56
CA MET A 300 -7.14 16.94 -1.66
C MET A 300 -5.65 17.20 -1.89
N PHE A 301 -4.91 16.22 -2.43
CA PHE A 301 -3.49 16.35 -2.74
C PHE A 301 -3.19 17.04 -4.07
N ILE A 302 -4.18 17.27 -4.94
CA ILE A 302 -3.96 17.82 -6.29
C ILE A 302 -3.11 19.10 -6.28
N PRO A 303 -3.33 20.11 -5.39
CA PRO A 303 -2.49 21.30 -5.38
C PRO A 303 -1.02 21.03 -5.06
N ASP A 304 -0.73 20.06 -4.18
CA ASP A 304 0.62 19.65 -3.80
C ASP A 304 1.29 18.85 -4.92
N ILE A 305 0.52 17.98 -5.59
CA ILE A 305 0.97 17.21 -6.74
C ILE A 305 1.34 18.15 -7.90
N GLU A 306 0.44 19.07 -8.26
CA GLU A 306 0.69 20.05 -9.34
C GLU A 306 1.91 20.92 -9.06
N ALA A 307 2.06 21.41 -7.84
CA ALA A 307 3.23 22.18 -7.43
C ALA A 307 4.53 21.36 -7.54
N THR A 308 4.49 20.09 -7.19
CA THR A 308 5.63 19.17 -7.29
C THR A 308 6.00 18.89 -8.75
N LEU A 309 5.02 18.53 -9.57
CA LEU A 309 5.23 18.25 -10.99
C LEU A 309 5.73 19.49 -11.75
N ALA A 310 5.27 20.69 -11.37
CA ALA A 310 5.75 21.95 -11.93
C ALA A 310 7.25 22.23 -11.63
N LYS A 311 7.81 21.62 -10.59
CA LYS A 311 9.26 21.64 -10.29
C LYS A 311 10.04 20.55 -11.04
N GLY A 312 9.38 19.70 -11.85
CA GLY A 312 9.98 18.57 -12.52
C GLY A 312 10.29 17.38 -11.60
N LEU A 313 9.72 17.37 -10.40
CA LEU A 313 9.87 16.30 -9.42
C LEU A 313 8.74 15.28 -9.55
N LYS A 314 8.93 14.08 -8.99
CA LYS A 314 7.89 13.06 -8.86
C LYS A 314 7.14 13.23 -7.54
N TYR A 315 5.90 12.78 -7.51
CA TYR A 315 5.09 12.74 -6.30
C TYR A 315 4.67 11.31 -5.98
N ILE A 316 4.80 10.92 -4.71
CA ILE A 316 4.41 9.60 -4.20
C ILE A 316 3.59 9.74 -2.91
N LEU A 317 2.79 8.72 -2.63
CA LEU A 317 2.36 8.44 -1.27
C LEU A 317 3.39 7.48 -0.66
N GLY A 318 4.32 8.04 0.13
CA GLY A 318 5.44 7.30 0.71
C GLY A 318 5.02 6.37 1.85
N GLU A 319 3.84 6.64 2.43
CA GLU A 319 3.16 5.78 3.36
C GLU A 319 1.65 5.94 3.22
N THR A 320 0.92 4.86 3.04
CA THR A 320 -0.53 4.92 2.87
C THR A 320 -1.19 3.62 3.25
N ASN A 321 -2.43 3.70 3.74
CA ASN A 321 -3.32 2.55 3.87
C ASN A 321 -4.77 3.00 4.21
N SER A 322 -5.66 2.04 4.53
CA SER A 322 -7.09 2.29 4.75
C SER A 322 -7.37 3.13 6.00
N MET A 323 -6.94 2.67 7.18
CA MET A 323 -7.22 3.34 8.45
C MET A 323 -5.95 3.46 9.29
N SER A 324 -5.56 4.67 9.69
CA SER A 324 -4.41 4.88 10.57
C SER A 324 -4.56 4.15 11.92
N CYS A 325 -3.47 4.05 12.67
CA CYS A 325 -3.37 3.29 13.92
C CYS A 325 -3.62 1.79 13.72
N HIS A 326 -2.86 1.16 12.80
CA HIS A 326 -2.79 -0.28 12.52
C HIS A 326 -4.02 -0.90 11.84
N GLY A 327 -4.94 -0.07 11.32
CA GLY A 327 -6.13 -0.54 10.64
C GLY A 327 -7.30 -0.91 11.56
N ALA A 328 -8.51 -0.83 11.04
CA ALA A 328 -9.74 -1.17 11.74
C ALA A 328 -10.07 -2.66 11.54
N PRO A 329 -10.33 -3.42 12.62
CA PRO A 329 -10.78 -4.81 12.51
C PRO A 329 -12.11 -4.91 11.73
N ASN A 330 -12.25 -5.95 10.91
CA ASN A 330 -13.42 -6.21 10.05
C ASN A 330 -13.69 -5.10 9.01
N VAL A 331 -12.72 -4.21 8.79
CA VAL A 331 -12.72 -3.20 7.73
C VAL A 331 -11.42 -3.32 6.94
N SER A 332 -10.28 -3.02 7.55
CA SER A 332 -8.98 -2.93 6.87
C SER A 332 -8.45 -4.30 6.38
N ASN A 333 -8.82 -5.40 7.04
CA ASN A 333 -8.37 -6.77 6.77
C ASN A 333 -9.34 -7.57 5.89
N THR A 334 -10.23 -6.91 5.14
CA THR A 334 -11.32 -7.57 4.43
C THR A 334 -11.20 -7.52 2.91
N ALA A 335 -11.97 -8.36 2.23
CA ALA A 335 -12.09 -8.35 0.78
C ALA A 335 -12.61 -7.00 0.23
N GLY A 336 -13.50 -6.33 0.97
CA GLY A 336 -13.93 -4.97 0.62
C GLY A 336 -12.79 -3.96 0.66
N ALA A 337 -11.87 -4.07 1.63
CA ALA A 337 -10.67 -3.23 1.66
C ALA A 337 -9.72 -3.53 0.49
N ALA A 338 -9.69 -4.77 -0.01
CA ALA A 338 -8.95 -5.08 -1.24
C ALA A 338 -9.52 -4.33 -2.45
N LEU A 339 -10.85 -4.25 -2.59
CA LEU A 339 -11.48 -3.47 -3.66
C LEU A 339 -11.21 -1.97 -3.52
N TRP A 340 -11.24 -1.45 -2.27
CA TRP A 340 -10.81 -0.09 -1.99
C TRP A 340 -9.36 0.14 -2.45
N LEU A 341 -8.41 -0.74 -2.07
CA LEU A 341 -7.01 -0.61 -2.42
C LEU A 341 -6.82 -0.56 -3.94
N LEU A 342 -7.53 -1.41 -4.68
CA LEU A 342 -7.45 -1.44 -6.14
C LEU A 342 -7.93 -0.13 -6.77
N ASP A 343 -9.11 0.35 -6.38
CA ASP A 343 -9.68 1.60 -6.90
C ASP A 343 -8.85 2.83 -6.47
N TYR A 344 -8.42 2.86 -5.20
CA TYR A 344 -7.55 3.89 -4.63
C TYR A 344 -6.22 3.99 -5.40
N THR A 345 -5.56 2.85 -5.62
CA THR A 345 -4.29 2.80 -6.35
C THR A 345 -4.42 3.29 -7.79
N LEU A 346 -5.45 2.82 -8.50
CA LEU A 346 -5.63 3.18 -9.90
C LEU A 346 -6.06 4.64 -10.06
N TYR A 347 -6.92 5.15 -9.17
CA TYR A 347 -7.31 6.55 -9.20
C TYR A 347 -6.16 7.49 -8.82
N ALA A 348 -5.31 7.13 -7.88
CA ALA A 348 -4.14 7.93 -7.50
C ALA A 348 -3.26 8.27 -8.71
N THR A 349 -3.12 7.35 -9.67
CA THR A 349 -2.35 7.61 -10.89
C THR A 349 -2.99 8.70 -11.78
N GLN A 350 -4.32 8.83 -11.74
CA GLN A 350 -5.05 9.81 -12.57
C GLN A 350 -4.81 11.26 -12.13
N VAL A 351 -4.39 11.47 -10.89
CA VAL A 351 -4.05 12.79 -10.36
C VAL A 351 -2.53 13.07 -10.36
N GLY A 352 -1.71 12.11 -10.80
CA GLY A 352 -0.26 12.30 -10.95
C GLY A 352 0.60 11.66 -9.85
N ILE A 353 0.03 10.82 -8.99
CA ILE A 353 0.79 10.02 -8.02
C ILE A 353 1.48 8.87 -8.78
N SER A 354 2.81 8.81 -8.70
CA SER A 354 3.61 7.86 -9.47
C SER A 354 3.83 6.52 -8.79
N ARG A 355 3.67 6.45 -7.45
CA ARG A 355 3.85 5.23 -6.64
C ARG A 355 3.13 5.36 -5.30
N LEU A 356 2.62 4.24 -4.78
CA LEU A 356 2.02 4.14 -3.46
C LEU A 356 2.76 3.08 -2.65
N HIS A 357 3.22 3.46 -1.45
CA HIS A 357 3.87 2.56 -0.51
C HIS A 357 2.87 2.17 0.57
N PHE A 358 2.28 0.99 0.45
CA PHE A 358 1.34 0.47 1.42
C PHE A 358 2.08 0.06 2.69
N HIS A 359 1.61 0.61 3.81
CA HIS A 359 2.28 0.43 5.09
C HIS A 359 2.04 -0.96 5.66
N GLU A 360 3.10 -1.57 6.14
CA GLU A 360 3.17 -2.93 6.66
C GLU A 360 3.84 -2.93 8.04
N GLY A 361 3.22 -3.57 9.00
CA GLY A 361 3.80 -3.77 10.33
C GLY A 361 3.34 -5.10 10.93
N ILE A 362 3.87 -5.48 12.07
CA ILE A 362 3.46 -6.74 12.71
C ILE A 362 2.07 -6.58 13.34
N GLY A 363 1.13 -7.44 12.90
CA GLY A 363 -0.24 -7.47 13.40
C GLY A 363 -1.13 -6.31 12.91
N TYR A 364 -0.69 -5.54 11.93
CA TYR A 364 -1.51 -4.50 11.35
C TYR A 364 -2.62 -5.09 10.48
N LYS A 365 -3.84 -4.55 10.63
CA LYS A 365 -5.03 -5.10 9.94
C LYS A 365 -5.02 -4.84 8.45
N TYR A 366 -4.36 -3.78 8.02
CA TYR A 366 -4.32 -3.36 6.62
C TYR A 366 -3.17 -3.97 5.80
N ASN A 367 -2.34 -4.81 6.39
CA ASN A 367 -1.21 -5.41 5.66
C ASN A 367 -1.66 -6.12 4.38
N LEU A 368 -0.82 -6.10 3.36
CA LEU A 368 -0.98 -6.94 2.18
C LEU A 368 -0.56 -8.38 2.50
N VAL A 369 0.49 -8.53 3.29
CA VAL A 369 1.00 -9.80 3.78
C VAL A 369 1.36 -9.68 5.25
N SER A 370 1.42 -10.82 5.95
CA SER A 370 1.90 -10.88 7.33
C SER A 370 3.20 -11.64 7.39
N ALA A 371 4.23 -11.01 7.95
CA ALA A 371 5.52 -11.63 8.17
C ALA A 371 5.48 -12.63 9.33
N ARG A 372 6.40 -13.58 9.32
CA ARG A 372 6.64 -14.45 10.46
C ARG A 372 7.40 -13.67 11.52
N LEU A 373 6.97 -13.74 12.79
CA LEU A 373 7.81 -13.33 13.90
C LEU A 373 9.08 -14.18 13.91
N SER A 374 10.25 -13.57 13.87
CA SER A 374 11.50 -14.29 14.03
C SER A 374 11.50 -14.94 15.42
N GLN A 375 11.94 -16.21 15.52
CA GLN A 375 12.25 -16.77 16.81
C GLN A 375 13.56 -16.11 17.25
N CYS A 376 13.49 -15.16 18.18
CA CYS A 376 14.67 -14.64 18.84
C CYS A 376 15.50 -15.81 19.37
N SER A 377 16.76 -15.89 18.99
CA SER A 377 17.68 -16.84 19.60
C SER A 377 17.72 -16.56 21.11
N ALA A 378 17.79 -17.62 21.91
CA ALA A 378 17.73 -17.58 23.38
C ALA A 378 18.78 -16.69 24.05
N THR A 379 19.67 -16.05 23.31
CA THR A 379 20.73 -15.15 23.79
C THR A 379 20.31 -13.67 23.88
N GLN A 380 19.20 -13.26 23.28
CA GLN A 380 18.62 -11.90 23.44
C GLN A 380 17.56 -11.83 24.56
N SER A 381 17.51 -12.81 25.43
CA SER A 381 16.43 -13.07 26.37
C SER A 381 16.25 -12.08 27.52
N SER A 382 17.16 -11.13 27.74
CA SER A 382 17.09 -10.30 28.95
C SER A 382 16.11 -9.13 28.87
N TYR A 383 15.80 -8.63 27.68
CA TYR A 383 14.83 -7.54 27.48
C TYR A 383 13.41 -8.03 27.11
N TRP A 384 13.30 -9.17 26.45
CA TRP A 384 12.01 -9.79 26.09
C TRP A 384 11.26 -10.39 27.30
N GLN A 385 11.94 -10.59 28.44
CA GLN A 385 11.30 -11.12 29.65
C GLN A 385 10.26 -10.18 30.28
N ILE A 386 10.17 -8.92 29.85
CA ILE A 386 9.19 -7.97 30.38
C ILE A 386 7.85 -8.03 29.62
N GLN A 387 7.78 -8.70 28.46
CA GLN A 387 6.57 -8.81 27.65
C GLN A 387 6.14 -10.24 27.25
N PRO A 388 6.32 -11.30 28.03
CA PRO A 388 5.95 -12.65 27.58
C PRO A 388 4.45 -12.90 27.54
N THR A 389 3.63 -12.06 28.13
CA THR A 389 2.18 -12.28 28.26
C THR A 389 1.32 -11.53 27.25
N THR A 390 1.88 -10.62 26.46
CA THR A 390 1.13 -9.75 25.54
C THR A 390 1.30 -10.07 24.06
N LEU A 391 2.25 -10.94 23.69
CA LEU A 391 2.57 -11.29 22.31
C LEU A 391 1.79 -12.49 21.74
N ASN A 392 0.75 -12.94 22.41
CA ASN A 392 -0.09 -14.05 21.98
C ASN A 392 -1.31 -13.58 21.16
N TYR A 393 -1.12 -12.66 20.19
CA TYR A 393 -2.23 -12.18 19.38
C TYR A 393 -2.07 -12.58 17.91
N SER A 394 -3.20 -12.90 17.27
CA SER A 394 -3.25 -13.18 15.85
C SER A 394 -2.73 -12.00 15.04
N ILE A 395 -1.80 -12.25 14.13
CA ILE A 395 -1.34 -11.28 13.16
C ILE A 395 -2.48 -10.81 12.23
N LEU A 396 -3.55 -11.62 12.09
CA LEU A 396 -4.69 -11.29 11.22
C LEU A 396 -5.67 -10.29 11.83
N ASP A 397 -6.06 -10.50 13.08
CA ASP A 397 -7.21 -9.81 13.67
C ASP A 397 -6.94 -9.29 15.09
N GLY A 398 -5.71 -9.45 15.60
CA GLY A 398 -5.36 -9.09 16.98
C GLY A 398 -5.89 -10.07 18.02
N SER A 399 -6.39 -11.23 17.62
CA SER A 399 -6.78 -12.28 18.56
C SER A 399 -5.56 -13.03 19.11
N PRO A 400 -5.61 -13.53 20.36
CA PRO A 400 -4.48 -14.23 20.95
C PRO A 400 -4.21 -15.56 20.24
N ILE A 401 -2.99 -15.72 19.71
CA ILE A 401 -2.50 -17.00 19.20
C ILE A 401 -0.99 -17.14 19.38
N ALA A 402 -0.52 -18.38 19.40
CA ALA A 402 0.88 -18.71 19.19
C ALA A 402 1.30 -18.27 17.78
N PRO A 403 2.60 -18.02 17.49
CA PRO A 403 3.05 -17.40 16.27
C PRO A 403 2.38 -18.00 15.04
N LEU A 404 1.59 -17.17 14.33
CA LEU A 404 0.97 -17.56 13.07
C LEU A 404 2.03 -17.78 12.01
N ALA A 405 1.78 -18.74 11.15
CA ALA A 405 2.51 -18.86 9.91
C ALA A 405 2.30 -17.57 9.07
N PRO A 406 3.30 -17.15 8.30
CA PRO A 406 3.13 -16.08 7.33
C PRO A 406 1.96 -16.41 6.40
N HIS A 407 1.20 -15.39 6.01
CA HIS A 407 0.06 -15.57 5.11
C HIS A 407 -0.22 -14.30 4.31
N VAL A 408 -0.92 -14.47 3.20
CA VAL A 408 -1.41 -13.41 2.33
C VAL A 408 -2.76 -12.92 2.85
N GLN A 409 -2.95 -11.60 2.87
CA GLN A 409 -4.23 -10.96 3.21
C GLN A 409 -5.01 -10.56 1.95
N PRO A 410 -6.33 -10.26 2.04
CA PRO A 410 -7.14 -9.86 0.89
C PRO A 410 -6.57 -8.71 0.07
N ALA A 411 -5.97 -7.71 0.72
CA ALA A 411 -5.36 -6.55 0.07
C ALA A 411 -4.27 -6.93 -0.96
N TYR A 412 -3.57 -8.05 -0.78
CA TYR A 412 -2.56 -8.52 -1.71
C TYR A 412 -3.12 -8.84 -3.09
N TYR A 413 -4.36 -9.38 -3.17
CA TYR A 413 -5.00 -9.66 -4.47
C TYR A 413 -5.23 -8.39 -5.29
N ALA A 414 -5.56 -7.28 -4.65
CA ALA A 414 -5.69 -6.00 -5.33
C ALA A 414 -4.37 -5.53 -5.95
N ALA A 415 -3.26 -5.70 -5.23
CA ALA A 415 -1.92 -5.42 -5.74
C ALA A 415 -1.54 -6.31 -6.94
N ILE A 416 -1.88 -7.61 -6.90
CA ILE A 416 -1.70 -8.55 -8.01
C ILE A 416 -2.54 -8.13 -9.23
N ILE A 417 -3.79 -7.73 -9.03
CA ILE A 417 -4.66 -7.26 -10.14
C ILE A 417 -4.07 -6.02 -10.78
N ALA A 418 -3.62 -5.04 -9.98
CA ALA A 418 -2.96 -3.84 -10.49
C ALA A 418 -1.69 -4.19 -11.29
N ALA A 419 -0.87 -5.11 -10.77
CA ALA A 419 0.33 -5.59 -11.46
C ALA A 419 0.01 -6.28 -12.80
N GLU A 420 -1.01 -7.16 -12.85
CA GLU A 420 -1.43 -7.82 -14.10
C GLU A 420 -2.04 -6.83 -15.10
N ALA A 421 -2.78 -5.83 -14.63
CA ALA A 421 -3.32 -4.77 -15.49
C ALA A 421 -2.18 -3.94 -16.12
N ILE A 422 -1.15 -3.61 -15.35
CA ILE A 422 0.04 -2.91 -15.83
C ILE A 422 0.84 -3.79 -16.80
N GLY A 423 1.07 -5.07 -16.44
CA GLY A 423 1.83 -6.00 -17.26
C GLY A 423 3.33 -5.67 -17.34
N SER A 424 4.02 -6.36 -18.25
CA SER A 424 5.49 -6.35 -18.35
C SER A 424 6.06 -5.48 -19.48
N SER A 425 5.22 -4.75 -20.22
CA SER A 425 5.68 -3.99 -21.40
C SER A 425 6.55 -2.78 -21.05
N GLY A 426 6.40 -2.23 -19.83
CA GLY A 426 7.07 -1.00 -19.40
C GLY A 426 6.54 0.28 -20.09
N THR A 427 5.51 0.16 -20.93
CA THR A 427 4.93 1.29 -21.70
C THR A 427 3.47 1.56 -21.36
N THR A 428 2.95 0.87 -20.36
CA THR A 428 1.52 0.92 -20.00
C THR A 428 1.12 2.30 -19.50
N GLN A 429 0.03 2.80 -20.07
CA GLN A 429 -0.67 3.99 -19.61
C GLN A 429 -2.07 3.60 -19.14
N ALA A 430 -2.66 4.33 -18.20
CA ALA A 430 -4.04 4.11 -17.76
C ALA A 430 -4.87 5.40 -17.80
N ALA A 431 -6.15 5.23 -18.06
CA ALA A 431 -7.15 6.30 -17.96
C ALA A 431 -8.40 5.79 -17.25
N GLU A 432 -8.96 6.58 -16.33
CA GLU A 432 -10.27 6.29 -15.74
C GLU A 432 -11.34 6.36 -16.85
N ILE A 433 -12.22 5.38 -16.86
CA ILE A 433 -13.34 5.30 -17.78
C ILE A 433 -14.53 6.04 -17.17
N SER A 434 -15.15 6.93 -17.93
CA SER A 434 -16.40 7.58 -17.50
C SER A 434 -17.54 6.57 -17.51
N ILE A 435 -18.08 6.25 -16.34
CA ILE A 435 -19.19 5.32 -16.15
C ILE A 435 -20.28 6.04 -15.38
N ASP A 436 -21.49 6.09 -15.97
CA ASP A 436 -22.69 6.69 -15.37
C ASP A 436 -23.34 5.72 -14.36
N GLU A 437 -22.52 5.21 -13.44
CA GLU A 437 -22.92 4.36 -12.32
C GLU A 437 -22.00 4.65 -11.13
N ASN A 438 -22.59 5.13 -10.05
CA ASN A 438 -21.83 5.61 -8.88
C ASN A 438 -21.04 4.52 -8.15
N ASN A 439 -21.45 3.27 -8.32
CA ASN A 439 -20.88 2.14 -7.60
C ASN A 439 -19.95 1.28 -8.47
N VAL A 440 -19.67 1.71 -9.70
CA VAL A 440 -18.75 1.02 -10.60
C VAL A 440 -17.60 1.96 -10.96
N SER A 441 -16.38 1.50 -10.70
CA SER A 441 -15.14 2.13 -11.18
C SER A 441 -14.59 1.34 -12.35
N GLY A 442 -14.03 2.03 -13.34
CA GLY A 442 -13.41 1.41 -14.51
C GLY A 442 -12.14 2.13 -14.93
N TYR A 443 -11.14 1.37 -15.34
CA TYR A 443 -9.85 1.89 -15.83
C TYR A 443 -9.43 1.13 -17.07
N ALA A 444 -9.13 1.87 -18.15
CA ALA A 444 -8.58 1.33 -19.39
C ALA A 444 -7.06 1.41 -19.38
N PHE A 445 -6.40 0.36 -19.86
CA PHE A 445 -4.95 0.24 -19.93
C PHE A 445 -4.52 0.14 -21.39
N TYR A 446 -3.49 0.90 -21.72
CA TYR A 446 -2.98 1.05 -23.08
C TYR A 446 -1.52 0.64 -23.11
N GLU A 447 -1.20 -0.38 -23.89
CA GLU A 447 0.18 -0.79 -24.16
C GLU A 447 0.61 -0.25 -25.53
N TYR A 448 1.75 0.42 -25.59
CA TYR A 448 2.23 1.10 -26.82
C TYR A 448 1.19 2.07 -27.40
N GLY A 449 0.38 2.69 -26.52
CA GLY A 449 -0.67 3.64 -26.90
C GLY A 449 -1.97 3.01 -27.41
N SER A 450 -2.09 1.68 -27.48
CA SER A 450 -3.28 0.97 -27.92
C SER A 450 -3.98 0.28 -26.76
N LEU A 451 -5.32 0.28 -26.76
CA LEU A 451 -6.14 -0.39 -25.75
C LEU A 451 -5.77 -1.89 -25.68
N SER A 452 -5.44 -2.35 -24.49
CA SER A 452 -5.05 -3.74 -24.20
C SER A 452 -5.96 -4.39 -23.18
N LYS A 453 -6.24 -3.68 -22.06
CA LYS A 453 -6.99 -4.25 -20.94
C LYS A 453 -7.93 -3.19 -20.33
N ALA A 454 -8.86 -3.65 -19.49
CA ALA A 454 -9.64 -2.80 -18.61
C ALA A 454 -9.90 -3.51 -17.27
N VAL A 455 -9.87 -2.75 -16.18
CA VAL A 455 -10.28 -3.22 -14.84
C VAL A 455 -11.61 -2.59 -14.51
N PHE A 456 -12.57 -3.37 -14.01
CA PHE A 456 -13.84 -2.89 -13.47
C PHE A 456 -14.01 -3.38 -12.03
N ILE A 457 -14.57 -2.53 -11.17
CA ILE A 457 -14.73 -2.76 -9.75
C ILE A 457 -16.13 -2.35 -9.34
N ASN A 458 -16.92 -3.27 -8.77
CA ASN A 458 -18.20 -2.93 -8.14
C ASN A 458 -17.98 -2.71 -6.64
N THR A 459 -18.17 -1.49 -6.20
CA THR A 459 -17.84 -1.00 -4.86
C THR A 459 -18.99 -1.14 -3.85
N ILE A 460 -20.12 -1.78 -4.22
CA ILE A 460 -21.18 -2.11 -3.27
C ILE A 460 -20.73 -3.27 -2.38
N ALA A 461 -20.78 -3.06 -1.07
CA ALA A 461 -20.42 -4.08 -0.11
C ALA A 461 -21.56 -5.11 0.06
N TYR A 462 -21.35 -6.33 -0.41
CA TYR A 462 -22.26 -7.45 -0.21
C TYR A 462 -21.91 -8.20 1.07
N PHE A 463 -22.86 -8.26 2.01
CA PHE A 463 -22.68 -8.92 3.31
C PHE A 463 -23.50 -10.19 3.44
N SER A 464 -23.06 -11.09 4.33
CA SER A 464 -23.83 -12.27 4.69
C SER A 464 -25.22 -11.87 5.23
N GLY A 465 -26.25 -12.51 4.71
CA GLY A 465 -27.65 -12.22 5.08
C GLY A 465 -28.31 -11.07 4.30
N ALA A 466 -27.60 -10.40 3.39
CA ALA A 466 -28.18 -9.31 2.57
C ALA A 466 -29.18 -9.78 1.48
N GLY A 467 -29.41 -11.07 1.33
CA GLY A 467 -30.32 -11.63 0.31
C GLY A 467 -29.59 -11.98 -0.97
N VAL A 468 -30.21 -11.72 -2.11
CA VAL A 468 -29.62 -12.02 -3.42
C VAL A 468 -28.57 -10.97 -3.78
N ARG A 469 -27.39 -11.41 -4.22
CA ARG A 469 -26.32 -10.56 -4.69
C ARG A 469 -26.67 -10.01 -6.08
N ASN A 470 -26.73 -8.69 -6.20
CA ASN A 470 -27.04 -8.04 -7.48
C ASN A 470 -25.80 -7.93 -8.38
N SER A 471 -26.00 -7.59 -9.64
CA SER A 471 -24.94 -7.34 -10.61
C SER A 471 -25.27 -6.13 -11.49
N THR A 472 -24.22 -5.54 -12.03
CA THR A 472 -24.28 -4.53 -13.10
C THR A 472 -23.76 -5.18 -14.38
N HIS A 473 -24.59 -5.17 -15.42
CA HIS A 473 -24.17 -5.60 -16.75
C HIS A 473 -23.42 -4.47 -17.45
N ILE A 474 -22.23 -4.73 -17.97
CA ILE A 474 -21.39 -3.77 -18.66
C ILE A 474 -21.39 -4.09 -20.15
N ASP A 475 -22.00 -3.22 -20.95
CA ASP A 475 -21.94 -3.25 -22.41
C ASP A 475 -20.76 -2.41 -22.90
N PHE A 476 -19.97 -2.93 -23.83
CA PHE A 476 -18.79 -2.24 -24.35
C PHE A 476 -19.07 -1.57 -25.69
N SER A 477 -18.68 -0.31 -25.78
CA SER A 477 -18.52 0.40 -27.05
C SER A 477 -17.11 0.98 -27.15
N PHE A 478 -16.63 1.19 -28.37
CA PHE A 478 -15.29 1.71 -28.58
C PHE A 478 -15.33 3.03 -29.35
N THR A 479 -14.42 3.95 -29.00
CA THR A 479 -14.32 5.26 -29.63
C THR A 479 -12.93 5.52 -30.20
N GLY A 480 -12.82 6.48 -31.09
CA GLY A 480 -11.53 6.84 -31.71
C GLY A 480 -11.15 5.93 -32.89
N THR A 481 -9.89 6.03 -33.31
CA THR A 481 -9.33 5.28 -34.44
C THR A 481 -8.52 4.09 -33.92
N GLY A 482 -8.65 2.94 -34.53
CA GLY A 482 -7.96 1.70 -34.15
C GLY A 482 -8.77 0.48 -34.55
N HIS A 483 -8.27 -0.68 -34.20
CA HIS A 483 -8.98 -1.93 -34.39
C HIS A 483 -9.60 -2.37 -33.05
N ALA A 484 -10.93 -2.42 -33.03
CA ALA A 484 -11.65 -2.99 -31.89
C ALA A 484 -11.56 -4.52 -31.95
N SER A 485 -11.23 -5.17 -30.86
CA SER A 485 -11.33 -6.62 -30.76
C SER A 485 -12.78 -7.08 -30.82
N ASN A 486 -13.02 -8.29 -31.30
CA ASN A 486 -14.33 -8.94 -31.26
C ASN A 486 -14.46 -9.90 -30.05
N MET A 487 -13.34 -10.24 -29.43
CA MET A 487 -13.26 -11.17 -28.30
C MET A 487 -12.53 -10.55 -27.12
N MET A 488 -12.86 -11.00 -25.95
CA MET A 488 -12.19 -10.63 -24.70
C MET A 488 -11.97 -11.85 -23.83
N SER A 489 -10.96 -11.79 -22.96
CA SER A 489 -10.84 -12.72 -21.85
C SER A 489 -11.15 -11.98 -20.54
N VAL A 490 -11.84 -12.64 -19.62
CA VAL A 490 -12.27 -12.07 -18.33
C VAL A 490 -11.71 -12.91 -17.20
N LYS A 491 -10.93 -12.28 -16.34
CA LYS A 491 -10.40 -12.87 -15.09
C LYS A 491 -11.09 -12.19 -13.93
N THR A 492 -11.58 -12.96 -12.96
CA THR A 492 -12.44 -12.48 -11.88
C THR A 492 -11.80 -12.69 -10.52
N LEU A 493 -11.84 -11.68 -9.65
CA LEU A 493 -11.56 -11.81 -8.23
C LEU A 493 -12.81 -12.34 -7.53
N LYS A 494 -12.79 -13.63 -7.18
CA LYS A 494 -13.89 -14.28 -6.46
C LYS A 494 -13.83 -13.95 -4.99
N ILE A 495 -14.92 -13.32 -4.50
CA ILE A 495 -15.14 -12.92 -3.11
C ILE A 495 -16.51 -13.48 -2.71
N GLY A 496 -16.63 -14.06 -1.53
CA GLY A 496 -17.92 -14.49 -0.97
C GLY A 496 -18.71 -13.28 -0.47
N TYR A 497 -18.13 -12.57 0.51
CA TYR A 497 -18.70 -11.37 1.15
C TYR A 497 -17.64 -10.28 1.28
N ALA A 498 -18.09 -9.03 1.34
CA ALA A 498 -17.19 -7.89 1.55
C ALA A 498 -16.36 -8.00 2.85
N SER A 499 -16.90 -8.68 3.85
CA SER A 499 -16.26 -8.93 5.15
C SER A 499 -15.31 -10.13 5.17
N ASP A 500 -15.13 -10.87 4.08
CA ASP A 500 -14.22 -12.02 4.06
C ASP A 500 -12.78 -11.57 4.28
N THR A 501 -12.06 -12.32 5.12
CA THR A 501 -10.66 -12.04 5.48
C THR A 501 -9.68 -13.04 4.87
N ALA A 502 -10.18 -14.04 4.15
CA ALA A 502 -9.42 -15.11 3.50
C ALA A 502 -10.28 -15.83 2.46
N ASN A 503 -9.71 -16.83 1.80
CA ASN A 503 -10.31 -17.69 0.77
C ASN A 503 -10.71 -16.94 -0.52
N LEU A 504 -9.98 -15.87 -0.84
CA LEU A 504 -10.12 -15.20 -2.12
C LEU A 504 -9.41 -16.00 -3.22
N THR A 505 -9.94 -15.91 -4.44
CA THR A 505 -9.25 -16.45 -5.62
C THR A 505 -9.26 -15.46 -6.78
N TRP A 506 -8.14 -15.37 -7.46
CA TRP A 506 -7.98 -14.58 -8.68
C TRP A 506 -7.90 -15.50 -9.91
N GLY A 507 -8.96 -15.51 -10.71
CA GLY A 507 -9.06 -16.48 -11.81
C GLY A 507 -8.96 -17.93 -11.32
N GLY A 508 -9.54 -18.26 -10.16
CA GLY A 508 -9.49 -19.59 -9.54
C GLY A 508 -8.20 -19.93 -8.80
N GLN A 509 -7.16 -19.09 -8.93
CA GLN A 509 -5.88 -19.29 -8.25
C GLN A 509 -5.85 -18.56 -6.92
N THR A 510 -5.12 -19.12 -5.95
CA THR A 510 -4.90 -18.50 -4.63
C THR A 510 -3.43 -18.20 -4.40
N TYR A 511 -3.15 -17.15 -3.63
CA TYR A 511 -1.85 -16.82 -3.06
C TYR A 511 -1.78 -17.17 -1.56
N GLU A 512 -2.89 -17.63 -0.98
CA GLU A 512 -2.99 -18.04 0.43
C GLU A 512 -2.35 -19.42 0.64
N THR A 513 -1.08 -19.53 0.33
CA THR A 513 -0.24 -20.74 0.43
C THR A 513 0.81 -20.53 1.53
N SER A 514 1.41 -21.61 2.01
CA SER A 514 2.44 -21.55 3.06
C SER A 514 3.69 -20.79 2.67
N ASP A 515 3.93 -20.61 1.38
CA ASP A 515 5.09 -19.91 0.82
C ASP A 515 4.74 -18.62 0.07
N GLY A 516 3.45 -18.23 0.03
CA GLY A 516 2.97 -17.02 -0.67
C GLY A 516 3.00 -17.09 -2.20
N ARG A 517 3.29 -18.26 -2.79
CA ARG A 517 3.28 -18.45 -4.25
C ARG A 517 1.88 -18.76 -4.76
N VAL A 518 1.63 -18.40 -6.02
CA VAL A 518 0.37 -18.71 -6.70
C VAL A 518 0.17 -20.23 -6.80
N SER A 519 -1.06 -20.70 -6.55
CA SER A 519 -1.44 -22.11 -6.62
C SER A 519 -2.87 -22.27 -7.17
N GLY A 520 -3.15 -23.42 -7.76
CA GLY A 520 -4.45 -23.77 -8.31
C GLY A 520 -4.55 -23.55 -9.83
N PRO A 521 -5.60 -24.10 -10.46
CA PRO A 521 -5.83 -23.94 -11.89
C PRO A 521 -6.27 -22.52 -12.23
N LEU A 522 -5.77 -22.00 -13.35
CA LEU A 522 -6.21 -20.73 -13.89
C LEU A 522 -7.53 -20.89 -14.66
N PHE A 523 -8.53 -20.12 -14.28
CA PHE A 523 -9.80 -19.98 -15.00
C PHE A 523 -9.95 -18.58 -15.58
N VAL A 524 -10.19 -18.50 -16.87
CA VAL A 524 -10.42 -17.27 -17.60
C VAL A 524 -11.56 -17.53 -18.59
N ASP A 525 -12.61 -16.71 -18.53
CA ASP A 525 -13.71 -16.81 -19.48
C ASP A 525 -13.32 -16.09 -20.78
N VAL A 526 -13.58 -16.72 -21.94
CA VAL A 526 -13.36 -16.10 -23.25
C VAL A 526 -14.72 -15.85 -23.88
N LEU A 527 -15.04 -14.59 -24.10
CA LEU A 527 -16.37 -14.13 -24.49
C LEU A 527 -16.30 -13.20 -25.72
N PRO A 528 -17.37 -13.15 -26.55
CA PRO A 528 -17.52 -12.08 -27.52
C PRO A 528 -17.70 -10.74 -26.79
N ILE A 529 -17.11 -9.66 -27.32
CA ILE A 529 -17.31 -8.30 -26.78
C ILE A 529 -18.81 -7.94 -26.72
N SER A 530 -19.58 -8.37 -27.74
CA SER A 530 -21.01 -8.11 -27.83
C SER A 530 -21.87 -8.77 -26.75
N SER A 531 -21.29 -9.68 -25.94
CA SER A 531 -22.02 -10.27 -24.82
C SER A 531 -21.95 -9.43 -23.54
N GLY A 532 -21.11 -8.38 -23.51
CA GLY A 532 -20.84 -7.66 -22.27
C GLY A 532 -20.29 -8.56 -21.15
N VAL A 533 -20.28 -8.05 -19.95
CA VAL A 533 -19.90 -8.77 -18.73
C VAL A 533 -20.80 -8.40 -17.57
N ASP A 534 -21.12 -9.37 -16.71
CA ASP A 534 -21.81 -9.12 -15.46
C ASP A 534 -20.79 -8.93 -14.34
N LEU A 535 -20.88 -7.82 -13.62
CA LEU A 535 -20.04 -7.47 -12.49
C LEU A 535 -20.88 -7.46 -11.20
N GLN A 536 -20.68 -8.44 -10.33
CA GLN A 536 -21.44 -8.56 -9.09
C GLN A 536 -21.03 -7.49 -8.06
N GLU A 537 -21.92 -7.20 -7.11
CA GLU A 537 -21.55 -6.42 -5.92
C GLU A 537 -20.31 -7.04 -5.25
N THR A 538 -19.38 -6.22 -4.74
CA THR A 538 -18.10 -6.68 -4.14
C THR A 538 -17.28 -7.58 -5.08
N GLU A 539 -17.07 -7.17 -6.31
CA GLU A 539 -16.31 -7.93 -7.29
C GLU A 539 -15.38 -7.01 -8.10
N ALA A 540 -14.26 -7.55 -8.55
CA ALA A 540 -13.39 -6.92 -9.54
C ALA A 540 -13.07 -7.90 -10.66
N ILE A 541 -12.99 -7.38 -11.88
CA ILE A 541 -12.60 -8.14 -13.07
C ILE A 541 -11.49 -7.43 -13.84
N LEU A 542 -10.66 -8.22 -14.50
CA LEU A 542 -9.72 -7.77 -15.53
C LEU A 542 -10.19 -8.31 -16.88
N VAL A 543 -10.54 -7.42 -17.77
CA VAL A 543 -10.86 -7.70 -19.16
C VAL A 543 -9.60 -7.49 -20.00
N THR A 544 -9.22 -8.48 -20.79
CA THR A 544 -8.15 -8.36 -21.80
C THR A 544 -8.79 -8.45 -23.19
N PHE A 545 -8.57 -7.45 -24.02
CA PHE A 545 -9.07 -7.40 -25.40
C PHE A 545 -8.13 -8.20 -26.31
N LEU A 546 -8.64 -9.27 -26.98
CA LEU A 546 -7.85 -10.29 -27.69
C LEU A 546 -7.66 -9.94 -29.18
#